data_ee3d296a95d7a57661ea807fc5081b3a
#
_entry.id   ee3d296a95d7a57661ea807fc5081b3a
#
_cell.length_a   1.000
_cell.length_b   1.000
_cell.length_c   1.000
_cell.angle_alpha   90.00
_cell.angle_beta   90.00
_cell.angle_gamma   90.00
#
_symmetry.space_group_name_H-M   'P 1'
#
loop_
_entity.id
_entity.type
_entity.pdbx_description
1 polymer ?
#
loop_
_entity_poly.entity_id
_entity_poly.type
_entity_poly.pdbx_seq_one_letter_code
_entity_poly.pdbx_strand_id
1 'polypeptide(L)'
;RDFCLSRGLGDVYKRQKDYGSLENLFVGFVVLVVIVVLKHGTKGFTSFASILIGIIVGYVLVSIMAAVLPTTFTYVDDAGATVEATKSWVLNWDKVASASWFAVPKIMPVKWVFDARAIVPICIMFIVTAVETVGDISGITEGGLGREATDKELSGGVMCDGLGSSLAAVFGVLPNTSFSQNVGLVAMNKVVNRFSIATGGIFLIACGLFPKLAALISIMPQSVLGGAAVMMFSSIVVSGIQLITKWPVTPRNVTIVSVALGLGYGLGANSAVLAHMPQAITLIFGGSGIVPAALFAIILNIVLPPDEKSEVEIAEEILDTVSYTHLRAHE
;
A
#
# COMPACT_ATOMS: atom_id res chain seq x y z
N ARG A 1 9.87 17.17 -15.84
CA ARG A 1 8.85 18.20 -15.58
C ARG A 1 7.61 17.67 -14.87
N ASP A 2 7.33 16.34 -14.86
CA ASP A 2 6.07 15.78 -14.36
C ASP A 2 6.29 14.58 -13.38
N PHE A 3 7.37 14.61 -12.59
CA PHE A 3 7.62 13.56 -11.59
C PHE A 3 6.98 13.88 -10.21
N CYS A 4 5.92 14.67 -10.19
CA CYS A 4 5.09 14.92 -9.01
C CYS A 4 3.73 14.22 -9.13
N LEU A 5 3.72 12.93 -9.50
CA LEU A 5 2.46 12.16 -9.59
C LEU A 5 1.69 12.14 -8.25
N SER A 6 2.36 12.09 -7.12
CA SER A 6 1.71 12.11 -5.81
C SER A 6 1.16 13.51 -5.44
N ARG A 7 1.87 14.60 -5.80
CA ARG A 7 1.33 15.96 -5.67
C ARG A 7 0.27 16.26 -6.72
N GLY A 8 0.49 15.81 -7.98
CA GLY A 8 -0.47 16.01 -9.06
C GLY A 8 -1.81 15.33 -8.81
N LEU A 9 -1.82 14.10 -8.31
CA LEU A 9 -3.05 13.40 -7.95
C LEU A 9 -3.78 14.08 -6.77
N GLY A 10 -3.08 14.42 -5.70
CA GLY A 10 -3.68 15.11 -4.57
C GLY A 10 -4.24 16.48 -4.93
N ASP A 11 -3.56 17.25 -5.77
CA ASP A 11 -4.04 18.55 -6.25
C ASP A 11 -5.15 18.42 -7.28
N VAL A 12 -5.13 17.41 -8.15
CA VAL A 12 -6.24 17.12 -9.07
C VAL A 12 -7.49 16.74 -8.29
N TYR A 13 -7.38 15.95 -7.22
CA TYR A 13 -8.52 15.57 -6.39
C TYR A 13 -9.05 16.75 -5.56
N LYS A 14 -8.18 17.60 -5.02
CA LYS A 14 -8.59 18.82 -4.29
C LYS A 14 -9.17 19.90 -5.23
N ARG A 15 -8.86 19.86 -6.52
CA ARG A 15 -9.40 20.79 -7.55
C ARG A 15 -10.74 20.34 -8.11
N GLN A 16 -11.24 19.15 -7.78
CA GLN A 16 -12.61 18.81 -8.09
C GLN A 16 -13.53 19.75 -7.29
N LYS A 17 -14.28 20.56 -8.00
CA LYS A 17 -15.12 21.62 -7.40
C LYS A 17 -16.27 21.07 -6.54
N ASP A 18 -16.58 19.76 -6.63
CA ASP A 18 -17.53 19.03 -5.79
C ASP A 18 -16.85 18.18 -4.70
N TYR A 19 -15.54 18.40 -4.43
CA TYR A 19 -14.82 17.71 -3.37
C TYR A 19 -15.47 17.97 -2.02
N GLY A 20 -15.75 16.89 -1.27
CA GLY A 20 -16.40 16.96 0.04
C GLY A 20 -17.92 17.15 -0.03
N SER A 21 -18.55 17.02 -1.20
CA SER A 21 -20.01 17.06 -1.31
C SER A 21 -20.65 15.94 -0.47
N LEU A 22 -21.87 16.22 0.06
CA LEU A 22 -22.59 15.25 0.88
C LEU A 22 -22.88 13.95 0.14
N GLU A 23 -23.10 14.02 -1.17
CA GLU A 23 -23.30 12.84 -2.00
C GLU A 23 -22.05 11.95 -2.05
N ASN A 24 -20.86 12.56 -2.24
CA ASN A 24 -19.59 11.84 -2.23
C ASN A 24 -19.31 11.21 -0.86
N LEU A 25 -19.54 11.93 0.22
CA LEU A 25 -19.38 11.41 1.59
C LEU A 25 -20.35 10.28 1.87
N PHE A 26 -21.60 10.41 1.45
CA PHE A 26 -22.62 9.37 1.61
C PHE A 26 -22.22 8.07 0.89
N VAL A 27 -21.80 8.16 -0.38
CA VAL A 27 -21.35 7.00 -1.15
C VAL A 27 -20.16 6.32 -0.47
N GLY A 28 -19.15 7.09 -0.06
CA GLY A 28 -17.97 6.54 0.63
C GLY A 28 -18.33 5.88 1.95
N PHE A 29 -19.22 6.49 2.72
CA PHE A 29 -19.68 5.94 3.99
C PHE A 29 -20.48 4.64 3.80
N VAL A 30 -21.40 4.59 2.85
CA VAL A 30 -22.16 3.35 2.54
C VAL A 30 -21.24 2.23 2.13
N VAL A 31 -20.28 2.48 1.24
CA VAL A 31 -19.29 1.48 0.81
C VAL A 31 -18.50 0.96 2.01
N LEU A 32 -18.00 1.85 2.87
CA LEU A 32 -17.27 1.47 4.09
C LEU A 32 -18.13 0.59 5.01
N VAL A 33 -19.37 1.01 5.29
CA VAL A 33 -20.29 0.25 6.15
C VAL A 33 -20.57 -1.13 5.59
N VAL A 34 -20.83 -1.23 4.29
CA VAL A 34 -21.05 -2.53 3.61
C VAL A 34 -19.82 -3.44 3.77
N ILE A 35 -18.61 -2.91 3.56
CA ILE A 35 -17.37 -3.70 3.74
C ILE A 35 -17.24 -4.19 5.18
N VAL A 36 -17.44 -3.32 6.17
CA VAL A 36 -17.33 -3.68 7.59
C VAL A 36 -18.36 -4.74 7.97
N VAL A 37 -19.63 -4.55 7.57
CA VAL A 37 -20.71 -5.51 7.85
C VAL A 37 -20.43 -6.87 7.20
N LEU A 38 -19.99 -6.90 5.94
CA LEU A 38 -19.68 -8.15 5.26
C LEU A 38 -18.46 -8.84 5.89
N LYS A 39 -17.43 -8.09 6.25
CA LYS A 39 -16.19 -8.64 6.82
C LYS A 39 -16.43 -9.28 8.19
N HIS A 40 -17.29 -8.71 9.02
CA HIS A 40 -17.53 -9.18 10.39
C HIS A 40 -18.83 -9.98 10.54
N GLY A 41 -19.86 -9.68 9.73
CA GLY A 41 -21.18 -10.32 9.82
C GLY A 41 -21.29 -11.61 9.01
N THR A 42 -20.36 -11.88 8.08
CA THR A 42 -20.41 -13.08 7.22
C THR A 42 -19.16 -13.93 7.39
N LYS A 43 -19.25 -15.19 6.93
CA LYS A 43 -18.13 -16.14 6.96
C LYS A 43 -17.79 -16.64 5.56
N GLY A 44 -16.58 -17.16 5.37
CA GLY A 44 -16.12 -17.74 4.12
C GLY A 44 -15.90 -16.71 3.02
N PHE A 45 -16.27 -17.04 1.78
CA PHE A 45 -15.96 -16.24 0.59
C PHE A 45 -16.46 -14.78 0.68
N THR A 46 -17.64 -14.55 1.24
CA THR A 46 -18.24 -13.21 1.34
C THR A 46 -17.44 -12.29 2.24
N SER A 47 -16.87 -12.80 3.34
CA SER A 47 -15.98 -12.04 4.22
C SER A 47 -14.68 -11.68 3.53
N PHE A 48 -14.09 -12.59 2.75
CA PHE A 48 -12.84 -12.32 2.00
C PHE A 48 -13.06 -11.35 0.83
N ALA A 49 -14.15 -11.50 0.11
CA ALA A 49 -14.51 -10.65 -1.02
C ALA A 49 -15.20 -9.34 -0.59
N SER A 50 -15.27 -9.02 0.71
CA SER A 50 -16.02 -7.89 1.25
C SER A 50 -15.67 -6.56 0.58
N ILE A 51 -14.39 -6.29 0.29
CA ILE A 51 -13.95 -5.07 -0.39
C ILE A 51 -14.47 -5.04 -1.83
N LEU A 52 -14.34 -6.16 -2.57
CA LEU A 52 -14.85 -6.26 -3.93
C LEU A 52 -16.37 -6.08 -3.98
N ILE A 53 -17.09 -6.75 -3.08
CA ILE A 53 -18.56 -6.62 -2.98
C ILE A 53 -18.94 -5.19 -2.61
N GLY A 54 -18.23 -4.54 -1.69
CA GLY A 54 -18.44 -3.14 -1.32
C GLY A 54 -18.26 -2.20 -2.52
N ILE A 55 -17.24 -2.42 -3.34
CA ILE A 55 -17.04 -1.66 -4.58
C ILE A 55 -18.20 -1.88 -5.56
N ILE A 56 -18.63 -3.12 -5.77
CA ILE A 56 -19.79 -3.44 -6.65
C ILE A 56 -21.06 -2.75 -6.14
N VAL A 57 -21.33 -2.81 -4.84
CA VAL A 57 -22.47 -2.10 -4.22
C VAL A 57 -22.34 -0.59 -4.44
N GLY A 58 -21.12 -0.04 -4.32
CA GLY A 58 -20.83 1.36 -4.63
C GLY A 58 -21.17 1.73 -6.07
N TYR A 59 -20.80 0.90 -7.05
CA TYR A 59 -21.16 1.11 -8.46
C TYR A 59 -22.68 1.10 -8.67
N VAL A 60 -23.39 0.14 -8.06
CA VAL A 60 -24.86 0.05 -8.14
C VAL A 60 -25.50 1.28 -7.50
N LEU A 61 -25.04 1.67 -6.31
CA LEU A 61 -25.53 2.84 -5.60
C LEU A 61 -25.39 4.12 -6.44
N VAL A 62 -24.21 4.35 -7.00
CA VAL A 62 -23.92 5.52 -7.84
C VAL A 62 -24.76 5.51 -9.12
N SER A 63 -24.97 4.33 -9.73
CA SER A 63 -25.84 4.20 -10.91
C SER A 63 -27.31 4.53 -10.57
N ILE A 64 -27.80 4.11 -9.40
CA ILE A 64 -29.17 4.49 -8.93
C ILE A 64 -29.23 6.00 -8.65
N MET A 65 -28.22 6.56 -7.98
CA MET A 65 -28.15 7.99 -7.72
C MET A 65 -28.15 8.80 -9.02
N ALA A 66 -27.47 8.35 -10.07
CA ALA A 66 -27.46 9.01 -11.36
C ALA A 66 -28.83 9.01 -12.05
N ALA A 67 -29.70 8.06 -11.75
CA ALA A 67 -31.07 8.02 -12.26
C ALA A 67 -32.05 8.94 -11.50
N VAL A 68 -31.74 9.26 -10.24
CA VAL A 68 -32.66 10.00 -9.34
C VAL A 68 -32.19 11.44 -9.07
N LEU A 69 -30.87 11.67 -9.00
CA LEU A 69 -30.29 12.96 -8.63
C LEU A 69 -29.71 13.69 -9.85
N PRO A 70 -29.61 15.03 -9.81
CA PRO A 70 -28.96 15.79 -10.86
C PRO A 70 -27.48 15.39 -10.95
N THR A 71 -27.05 15.06 -12.15
CA THR A 71 -25.69 14.59 -12.47
C THR A 71 -24.71 15.71 -12.73
N THR A 72 -25.20 16.94 -12.92
CA THR A 72 -24.41 18.14 -13.19
C THR A 72 -24.55 19.16 -12.06
N PHE A 73 -23.56 20.03 -11.96
CA PHE A 73 -23.58 21.18 -11.06
C PHE A 73 -22.87 22.35 -11.76
N THR A 74 -23.25 23.57 -11.35
CA THR A 74 -22.63 24.78 -11.86
C THR A 74 -21.66 25.36 -10.85
N TYR A 75 -20.53 25.84 -11.32
CA TYR A 75 -19.56 26.56 -10.50
C TYR A 75 -19.02 27.77 -11.29
N VAL A 76 -18.49 28.73 -10.55
CA VAL A 76 -17.83 29.91 -11.17
C VAL A 76 -16.34 29.56 -11.31
N ASP A 77 -15.81 29.64 -12.52
CA ASP A 77 -14.41 29.42 -12.81
C ASP A 77 -13.55 30.63 -12.36
N ASP A 78 -12.25 30.43 -12.28
CA ASP A 78 -11.28 31.47 -11.88
C ASP A 78 -11.32 32.72 -12.82
N ALA A 79 -11.91 32.58 -14.02
CA ALA A 79 -12.19 33.65 -14.96
C ALA A 79 -13.54 34.37 -14.73
N GLY A 80 -14.33 33.99 -13.72
CA GLY A 80 -15.65 34.54 -13.41
C GLY A 80 -16.79 34.00 -14.29
N ALA A 81 -16.54 33.02 -15.16
CA ALA A 81 -17.56 32.40 -15.99
C ALA A 81 -18.28 31.27 -15.23
N THR A 82 -19.60 31.16 -15.39
CA THR A 82 -20.38 30.05 -14.88
C THR A 82 -20.20 28.86 -15.81
N VAL A 83 -19.59 27.78 -15.27
CA VAL A 83 -19.31 26.53 -16.01
C VAL A 83 -20.14 25.42 -15.43
N GLU A 84 -20.76 24.62 -16.29
CA GLU A 84 -21.44 23.39 -15.90
C GLU A 84 -20.48 22.22 -15.97
N ALA A 85 -20.42 21.41 -14.90
CA ALA A 85 -19.59 20.22 -14.84
C ALA A 85 -20.37 19.01 -14.34
N THR A 86 -19.95 17.83 -14.76
CA THR A 86 -20.48 16.56 -14.26
C THR A 86 -19.93 16.28 -12.86
N LYS A 87 -20.77 15.86 -11.95
CA LYS A 87 -20.35 15.47 -10.57
C LYS A 87 -19.39 14.31 -10.60
N SER A 88 -18.44 14.30 -9.68
CA SER A 88 -17.32 13.34 -9.64
C SER A 88 -17.75 11.89 -9.34
N TRP A 89 -18.92 11.69 -8.75
CA TRP A 89 -19.46 10.37 -8.50
C TRP A 89 -20.19 9.75 -9.70
N VAL A 90 -20.41 10.48 -10.79
CA VAL A 90 -21.10 9.98 -11.99
C VAL A 90 -20.18 9.11 -12.83
N LEU A 91 -20.67 7.93 -13.22
CA LEU A 91 -19.92 6.96 -14.04
C LEU A 91 -19.88 7.39 -15.50
N ASN A 92 -18.69 7.45 -16.07
CA ASN A 92 -18.50 7.71 -17.49
C ASN A 92 -18.45 6.40 -18.31
N TRP A 93 -19.62 5.89 -18.67
CA TRP A 93 -19.75 4.66 -19.43
C TRP A 93 -19.19 4.72 -20.86
N ASP A 94 -19.05 5.91 -21.43
CA ASP A 94 -18.49 6.11 -22.79
C ASP A 94 -17.04 5.64 -22.86
N LYS A 95 -16.26 5.80 -21.78
CA LYS A 95 -14.89 5.25 -21.70
C LYS A 95 -14.87 3.74 -21.79
N VAL A 96 -15.84 3.06 -21.19
CA VAL A 96 -15.94 1.59 -21.25
C VAL A 96 -16.44 1.14 -22.63
N ALA A 97 -17.40 1.86 -23.21
CA ALA A 97 -17.94 1.56 -24.52
C ALA A 97 -16.86 1.68 -25.60
N SER A 98 -16.06 2.74 -25.56
CA SER A 98 -14.98 3.05 -26.52
C SER A 98 -13.72 2.19 -26.34
N ALA A 99 -13.55 1.53 -25.19
CA ALA A 99 -12.38 0.69 -24.93
C ALA A 99 -12.40 -0.55 -25.81
N SER A 100 -11.25 -0.95 -26.34
CA SER A 100 -11.09 -2.20 -27.11
C SER A 100 -11.28 -3.43 -26.22
N TRP A 101 -11.73 -4.52 -26.83
CA TRP A 101 -11.85 -5.80 -26.11
C TRP A 101 -10.49 -6.43 -25.80
N PHE A 102 -9.53 -6.28 -26.71
CA PHE A 102 -8.21 -6.88 -26.59
C PHE A 102 -7.14 -5.87 -26.99
N ALA A 103 -6.06 -5.82 -26.24
CA ALA A 103 -4.87 -5.06 -26.58
C ALA A 103 -3.61 -5.77 -26.11
N VAL A 104 -2.59 -5.72 -26.94
CA VAL A 104 -1.26 -6.24 -26.59
C VAL A 104 -0.47 -5.12 -25.92
N PRO A 105 0.19 -5.38 -24.78
CA PRO A 105 1.04 -4.40 -24.13
C PRO A 105 2.15 -3.91 -25.07
N LYS A 106 2.37 -2.61 -25.09
CA LYS A 106 3.46 -2.02 -25.87
C LYS A 106 4.76 -2.14 -25.09
N ILE A 107 5.79 -2.65 -25.74
CA ILE A 107 7.14 -2.68 -25.19
C ILE A 107 7.75 -1.29 -25.35
N MET A 108 8.38 -0.77 -24.30
CA MET A 108 9.05 0.53 -24.24
C MET A 108 8.15 1.70 -24.73
N PRO A 109 6.96 1.91 -24.12
CA PRO A 109 6.04 2.97 -24.57
C PRO A 109 6.58 4.38 -24.28
N VAL A 110 7.57 4.50 -23.39
CA VAL A 110 8.22 5.75 -22.98
C VAL A 110 9.72 5.70 -23.28
N LYS A 111 10.31 6.86 -23.58
CA LYS A 111 11.76 6.94 -23.74
C LYS A 111 12.46 6.78 -22.41
N TRP A 112 13.50 5.97 -22.38
CA TRP A 112 14.35 5.84 -21.21
C TRP A 112 15.24 7.08 -21.08
N VAL A 113 15.22 7.67 -19.91
CA VAL A 113 16.06 8.82 -19.57
C VAL A 113 16.82 8.45 -18.30
N PHE A 114 18.14 8.54 -18.38
CA PHE A 114 19.03 8.29 -17.24
C PHE A 114 19.41 9.64 -16.63
N ASP A 115 18.82 9.95 -15.47
CA ASP A 115 19.14 11.15 -14.68
C ASP A 115 19.51 10.71 -13.25
N ALA A 116 20.73 11.02 -12.82
CA ALA A 116 21.21 10.67 -11.49
C ALA A 116 20.32 11.23 -10.38
N ARG A 117 19.67 12.37 -10.61
CA ARG A 117 18.73 13.00 -9.66
C ARG A 117 17.48 12.16 -9.41
N ALA A 118 17.08 11.34 -10.39
CA ALA A 118 15.96 10.41 -10.26
C ALA A 118 16.45 9.02 -9.79
N ILE A 119 17.61 8.57 -10.25
CA ILE A 119 18.15 7.23 -9.95
C ILE A 119 18.45 7.09 -8.46
N VAL A 120 19.11 8.09 -7.82
CA VAL A 120 19.52 7.99 -6.41
C VAL A 120 18.31 7.82 -5.47
N PRO A 121 17.24 8.65 -5.53
CA PRO A 121 16.06 8.43 -4.71
C PRO A 121 15.37 7.09 -4.96
N ILE A 122 15.33 6.64 -6.21
CA ILE A 122 14.74 5.34 -6.57
C ILE A 122 15.55 4.19 -5.96
N CYS A 123 16.89 4.24 -6.01
CA CYS A 123 17.74 3.23 -5.38
C CYS A 123 17.50 3.16 -3.86
N ILE A 124 17.36 4.31 -3.18
CA ILE A 124 17.03 4.35 -1.75
C ILE A 124 15.66 3.71 -1.51
N MET A 125 14.66 4.03 -2.34
CA MET A 125 13.33 3.41 -2.24
C MET A 125 13.40 1.89 -2.42
N PHE A 126 14.21 1.37 -3.34
CA PHE A 126 14.36 -0.07 -3.51
C PHE A 126 15.00 -0.77 -2.31
N ILE A 127 15.88 -0.11 -1.58
CA ILE A 127 16.40 -0.65 -0.32
C ILE A 127 15.26 -0.76 0.71
N VAL A 128 14.42 0.26 0.80
CA VAL A 128 13.28 0.27 1.72
C VAL A 128 12.26 -0.81 1.34
N THR A 129 11.92 -0.94 0.06
CA THR A 129 10.97 -2.00 -0.39
C THR A 129 11.56 -3.40 -0.22
N ALA A 130 12.87 -3.57 -0.32
CA ALA A 130 13.51 -4.85 -0.02
C ALA A 130 13.33 -5.25 1.46
N VAL A 131 13.45 -4.29 2.39
CA VAL A 131 13.17 -4.52 3.81
C VAL A 131 11.69 -4.86 4.05
N GLU A 132 10.77 -4.15 3.37
CA GLU A 132 9.34 -4.44 3.40
C GLU A 132 9.05 -5.86 2.92
N THR A 133 9.61 -6.25 1.78
CA THR A 133 9.46 -7.61 1.21
C THR A 133 9.97 -8.70 2.15
N VAL A 134 11.08 -8.47 2.84
CA VAL A 134 11.60 -9.39 3.88
C VAL A 134 10.59 -9.52 5.03
N GLY A 135 10.00 -8.42 5.49
CA GLY A 135 8.96 -8.41 6.53
C GLY A 135 7.70 -9.17 6.09
N ASP A 136 7.24 -8.94 4.86
CA ASP A 136 6.05 -9.59 4.31
C ASP A 136 6.25 -11.12 4.16
N ILE A 137 7.40 -11.55 3.65
CA ILE A 137 7.72 -12.98 3.52
C ILE A 137 7.79 -13.64 4.89
N SER A 138 8.42 -13.00 5.86
CA SER A 138 8.47 -13.48 7.25
C SER A 138 7.05 -13.59 7.82
N GLY A 139 6.21 -12.58 7.64
CA GLY A 139 4.82 -12.60 8.08
C GLY A 139 3.98 -13.70 7.41
N ILE A 140 4.20 -13.96 6.11
CA ILE A 140 3.51 -15.03 5.37
C ILE A 140 3.97 -16.41 5.86
N THR A 141 5.25 -16.62 6.07
CA THR A 141 5.77 -17.92 6.52
C THR A 141 5.37 -18.22 7.97
N GLU A 142 5.44 -17.25 8.86
CA GLU A 142 4.95 -17.41 10.23
C GLU A 142 3.43 -17.57 10.27
N GLY A 143 2.68 -16.65 9.65
CA GLY A 143 1.24 -16.65 9.66
C GLY A 143 0.63 -17.81 8.90
N GLY A 144 1.19 -18.21 7.77
CA GLY A 144 0.66 -19.23 6.87
C GLY A 144 1.20 -20.64 7.15
N LEU A 145 2.51 -20.77 7.34
CA LEU A 145 3.21 -22.05 7.50
C LEU A 145 3.54 -22.40 8.96
N GLY A 146 3.46 -21.45 9.88
CA GLY A 146 3.78 -21.65 11.30
C GLY A 146 5.27 -21.88 11.56
N ARG A 147 6.15 -21.35 10.71
CA ARG A 147 7.61 -21.44 10.84
C ARG A 147 8.29 -20.14 10.41
N GLU A 148 9.52 -19.97 10.76
CA GLU A 148 10.34 -18.87 10.26
C GLU A 148 10.67 -19.00 8.77
N ALA A 149 10.92 -17.86 8.12
CA ALA A 149 11.37 -17.82 6.75
C ALA A 149 12.84 -18.24 6.64
N THR A 150 13.17 -19.03 5.63
CA THR A 150 14.55 -19.39 5.33
C THR A 150 15.26 -18.29 4.54
N ASP A 151 16.58 -18.15 4.66
CA ASP A 151 17.39 -17.18 3.90
C ASP A 151 17.16 -17.30 2.38
N LYS A 152 16.93 -18.52 1.90
CA LYS A 152 16.63 -18.78 0.48
C LYS A 152 15.27 -18.22 0.07
N GLU A 153 14.27 -18.27 0.93
CA GLU A 153 12.94 -17.70 0.68
C GLU A 153 13.02 -16.17 0.70
N LEU A 154 13.72 -15.60 1.68
CA LEU A 154 13.92 -14.15 1.80
C LEU A 154 14.67 -13.59 0.58
N SER A 155 15.83 -14.16 0.25
CA SER A 155 16.64 -13.70 -0.89
C SER A 155 15.91 -13.92 -2.22
N GLY A 156 15.22 -15.04 -2.37
CA GLY A 156 14.42 -15.35 -3.55
C GLY A 156 13.25 -14.38 -3.75
N GLY A 157 12.60 -13.96 -2.67
CA GLY A 157 11.51 -12.99 -2.71
C GLY A 157 11.98 -11.60 -3.11
N VAL A 158 13.06 -11.09 -2.49
CA VAL A 158 13.65 -9.79 -2.86
C VAL A 158 14.14 -9.80 -4.32
N MET A 159 14.74 -10.89 -4.77
CA MET A 159 15.14 -11.03 -6.16
C MET A 159 13.94 -11.05 -7.12
N CYS A 160 12.86 -11.72 -6.75
CA CYS A 160 11.63 -11.76 -7.55
C CYS A 160 11.01 -10.36 -7.68
N ASP A 161 11.00 -9.58 -6.60
CA ASP A 161 10.50 -8.21 -6.57
C ASP A 161 11.32 -7.29 -7.48
N GLY A 162 12.65 -7.38 -7.41
CA GLY A 162 13.56 -6.63 -8.28
C GLY A 162 13.43 -7.00 -9.77
N LEU A 163 13.32 -8.30 -10.08
CA LEU A 163 13.10 -8.77 -11.46
C LEU A 163 11.74 -8.35 -12.00
N GLY A 164 10.69 -8.43 -11.15
CA GLY A 164 9.35 -7.98 -11.50
C GLY A 164 9.30 -6.50 -11.81
N SER A 165 9.94 -5.67 -10.98
CA SER A 165 10.07 -4.22 -11.19
C SER A 165 10.87 -3.89 -12.45
N SER A 166 11.92 -4.65 -12.75
CA SER A 166 12.70 -4.49 -13.99
C SER A 166 11.86 -4.82 -15.24
N LEU A 167 11.05 -5.87 -15.15
CA LEU A 167 10.12 -6.24 -16.21
C LEU A 167 9.03 -5.19 -16.38
N ALA A 168 8.47 -4.67 -15.28
CA ALA A 168 7.49 -3.59 -15.29
C ALA A 168 8.02 -2.34 -16.00
N ALA A 169 9.28 -1.98 -15.77
CA ALA A 169 9.93 -0.84 -16.44
C ALA A 169 10.01 -1.01 -17.96
N VAL A 170 10.20 -2.23 -18.46
CA VAL A 170 10.19 -2.52 -19.93
C VAL A 170 8.82 -2.21 -20.54
N PHE A 171 7.74 -2.42 -19.79
CA PHE A 171 6.40 -2.07 -20.23
C PHE A 171 6.00 -0.63 -19.87
N GLY A 172 6.90 0.17 -19.30
CA GLY A 172 6.63 1.56 -18.89
C GLY A 172 5.64 1.66 -17.73
N VAL A 173 5.57 0.63 -16.90
CA VAL A 173 4.73 0.58 -15.70
C VAL A 173 5.59 0.88 -14.46
N LEU A 174 4.96 1.36 -13.40
CA LEU A 174 5.63 1.63 -12.12
C LEU A 174 6.21 0.33 -11.52
N PRO A 175 7.30 0.43 -10.73
CA PRO A 175 7.83 -0.71 -10.00
C PRO A 175 6.76 -1.40 -9.15
N ASN A 176 6.85 -2.70 -9.04
CA ASN A 176 6.05 -3.48 -8.11
C ASN A 176 6.78 -3.67 -6.78
N THR A 177 6.03 -3.96 -5.75
CA THR A 177 6.53 -4.40 -4.43
C THR A 177 5.59 -5.47 -3.87
N SER A 178 6.01 -6.13 -2.81
CA SER A 178 5.13 -7.04 -2.07
C SER A 178 3.89 -6.30 -1.56
N PHE A 179 2.78 -7.00 -1.39
CA PHE A 179 1.52 -6.42 -0.96
C PHE A 179 1.17 -6.88 0.45
N SER A 180 1.57 -6.10 1.45
CA SER A 180 1.51 -6.43 2.88
C SER A 180 0.12 -6.82 3.38
N GLN A 181 -0.95 -6.34 2.73
CA GLN A 181 -2.33 -6.74 3.06
C GLN A 181 -2.59 -8.23 2.85
N ASN A 182 -1.89 -8.86 1.90
CA ASN A 182 -2.01 -10.29 1.65
C ASN A 182 -1.43 -11.12 2.80
N VAL A 183 -0.50 -10.59 3.58
CA VAL A 183 0.05 -11.26 4.78
C VAL A 183 -1.08 -11.61 5.74
N GLY A 184 -1.96 -10.65 6.04
CA GLY A 184 -3.13 -10.88 6.88
C GLY A 184 -4.11 -11.90 6.28
N LEU A 185 -4.34 -11.87 4.97
CA LEU A 185 -5.19 -12.83 4.28
C LEU A 185 -4.60 -14.25 4.36
N VAL A 186 -3.30 -14.41 4.12
CA VAL A 186 -2.62 -15.69 4.22
C VAL A 186 -2.64 -16.22 5.65
N ALA A 187 -2.41 -15.37 6.64
CA ALA A 187 -2.50 -15.76 8.05
C ALA A 187 -3.88 -16.28 8.44
N MET A 188 -4.95 -15.69 7.87
CA MET A 188 -6.34 -16.10 8.11
C MET A 188 -6.72 -17.39 7.36
N ASN A 189 -6.33 -17.50 6.09
CA ASN A 189 -6.79 -18.56 5.17
C ASN A 189 -5.86 -19.76 5.14
N LYS A 190 -4.62 -19.59 5.58
CA LYS A 190 -3.55 -20.60 5.50
C LYS A 190 -3.29 -21.11 4.07
N VAL A 191 -3.68 -20.32 3.05
CA VAL A 191 -3.46 -20.68 1.64
C VAL A 191 -2.06 -20.22 1.24
N VAL A 192 -1.12 -21.15 1.24
CA VAL A 192 0.30 -20.92 0.90
C VAL A 192 0.75 -21.72 -0.33
N ASN A 193 -0.20 -22.32 -1.04
CA ASN A 193 0.10 -23.14 -2.20
C ASN A 193 0.56 -22.27 -3.38
N ARG A 194 1.77 -22.51 -3.88
CA ARG A 194 2.37 -21.77 -5.01
C ARG A 194 1.50 -21.80 -6.27
N PHE A 195 0.81 -22.91 -6.51
CA PHE A 195 -0.05 -23.06 -7.69
C PHE A 195 -1.29 -22.14 -7.61
N SER A 196 -1.92 -22.05 -6.44
CA SER A 196 -3.06 -21.16 -6.22
C SER A 196 -2.65 -19.68 -6.44
N ILE A 197 -1.49 -19.28 -5.94
CA ILE A 197 -0.98 -17.90 -6.11
C ILE A 197 -0.60 -17.64 -7.56
N ALA A 198 0.05 -18.59 -8.24
CA ALA A 198 0.37 -18.48 -9.66
C ALA A 198 -0.89 -18.35 -10.54
N THR A 199 -1.98 -19.05 -10.21
CA THR A 199 -3.27 -18.92 -10.91
C THR A 199 -3.81 -17.48 -10.80
N GLY A 200 -3.67 -16.85 -9.62
CA GLY A 200 -4.00 -15.42 -9.43
C GLY A 200 -3.17 -14.51 -10.34
N GLY A 201 -1.86 -14.76 -10.45
CA GLY A 201 -0.98 -14.03 -11.37
C GLY A 201 -1.39 -14.18 -12.83
N ILE A 202 -1.72 -15.40 -13.27
CA ILE A 202 -2.22 -15.67 -14.64
C ILE A 202 -3.54 -14.92 -14.89
N PHE A 203 -4.45 -14.90 -13.91
CA PHE A 203 -5.69 -14.15 -14.00
C PHE A 203 -5.43 -12.64 -14.17
N LEU A 204 -4.49 -12.06 -13.42
CA LEU A 204 -4.11 -10.65 -13.55
C LEU A 204 -3.51 -10.34 -14.94
N ILE A 205 -2.68 -11.23 -15.48
CA ILE A 205 -2.16 -11.09 -16.85
C ILE A 205 -3.31 -11.11 -17.87
N ALA A 206 -4.24 -12.04 -17.72
CA ALA A 206 -5.43 -12.11 -18.57
C ALA A 206 -6.25 -10.81 -18.48
N CYS A 207 -6.49 -10.29 -17.28
CA CYS A 207 -7.17 -8.99 -17.09
C CYS A 207 -6.44 -7.84 -17.78
N GLY A 208 -5.09 -7.83 -17.77
CA GLY A 208 -4.28 -6.82 -18.46
C GLY A 208 -4.43 -6.83 -19.98
N LEU A 209 -4.78 -7.98 -20.57
CA LEU A 209 -5.04 -8.11 -22.01
C LEU A 209 -6.43 -7.61 -22.45
N PHE A 210 -7.32 -7.34 -21.48
CA PHE A 210 -8.69 -6.87 -21.74
C PHE A 210 -8.88 -5.41 -21.29
N PRO A 211 -8.59 -4.39 -22.14
CA PRO A 211 -8.74 -2.98 -21.80
C PRO A 211 -10.13 -2.57 -21.30
N LYS A 212 -11.18 -3.29 -21.67
CA LYS A 212 -12.53 -3.05 -21.12
C LYS A 212 -12.60 -3.24 -19.61
N LEU A 213 -11.89 -4.22 -19.05
CA LEU A 213 -11.80 -4.41 -17.60
C LEU A 213 -11.02 -3.27 -16.94
N ALA A 214 -9.92 -2.85 -17.57
CA ALA A 214 -9.16 -1.68 -17.10
C ALA A 214 -10.01 -0.40 -17.17
N ALA A 215 -10.77 -0.19 -18.24
CA ALA A 215 -11.69 0.93 -18.36
C ALA A 215 -12.77 0.91 -17.28
N LEU A 216 -13.36 -0.25 -16.99
CA LEU A 216 -14.34 -0.41 -15.91
C LEU A 216 -13.75 0.02 -14.56
N ILE A 217 -12.53 -0.40 -14.23
CA ILE A 217 -11.85 0.02 -13.00
C ILE A 217 -11.53 1.52 -13.03
N SER A 218 -11.13 2.07 -14.19
CA SER A 218 -10.73 3.48 -14.31
C SER A 218 -11.87 4.48 -14.16
N ILE A 219 -13.13 4.07 -14.42
CA ILE A 219 -14.31 4.93 -14.22
C ILE A 219 -14.83 4.90 -12.78
N MET A 220 -14.19 4.14 -11.90
CA MET A 220 -14.59 4.05 -10.49
C MET A 220 -14.61 5.43 -9.85
N PRO A 221 -15.76 5.87 -9.29
CA PRO A 221 -15.83 7.13 -8.58
C PRO A 221 -14.89 7.17 -7.39
N GLN A 222 -14.27 8.32 -7.15
CA GLN A 222 -13.35 8.52 -6.04
C GLN A 222 -14.02 8.29 -4.67
N SER A 223 -15.31 8.58 -4.56
CA SER A 223 -16.10 8.31 -3.37
C SER A 223 -16.21 6.80 -3.06
N VAL A 224 -16.41 5.96 -4.08
CA VAL A 224 -16.44 4.49 -3.94
C VAL A 224 -15.05 3.98 -3.57
N LEU A 225 -14.03 4.43 -4.29
CA LEU A 225 -12.63 4.08 -4.01
C LEU A 225 -12.22 4.53 -2.61
N GLY A 226 -12.63 5.73 -2.18
CA GLY A 226 -12.35 6.29 -0.86
C GLY A 226 -12.90 5.43 0.27
N GLY A 227 -14.16 4.98 0.17
CA GLY A 227 -14.76 4.07 1.15
C GLY A 227 -14.00 2.74 1.28
N ALA A 228 -13.60 2.15 0.16
CA ALA A 228 -12.79 0.94 0.14
C ALA A 228 -11.35 1.21 0.66
N ALA A 229 -10.76 2.32 0.27
CA ALA A 229 -9.39 2.70 0.64
C ALA A 229 -9.24 2.89 2.15
N VAL A 230 -10.21 3.49 2.84
CA VAL A 230 -10.18 3.61 4.30
C VAL A 230 -9.98 2.26 4.94
N MET A 231 -10.75 1.24 4.53
CA MET A 231 -10.61 -0.11 5.09
C MET A 231 -9.26 -0.76 4.74
N MET A 232 -8.79 -0.55 3.50
CA MET A 232 -7.51 -1.11 3.04
C MET A 232 -6.34 -0.50 3.82
N PHE A 233 -6.25 0.84 3.88
CA PHE A 233 -5.16 1.51 4.59
C PHE A 233 -5.21 1.29 6.10
N SER A 234 -6.39 1.24 6.69
CA SER A 234 -6.54 0.87 8.11
C SER A 234 -5.98 -0.52 8.40
N SER A 235 -6.18 -1.48 7.50
CA SER A 235 -5.62 -2.83 7.63
C SER A 235 -4.09 -2.82 7.57
N ILE A 236 -3.49 -1.98 6.71
CA ILE A 236 -2.03 -1.82 6.64
C ILE A 236 -1.49 -1.22 7.95
N VAL A 237 -2.15 -0.19 8.47
CA VAL A 237 -1.75 0.43 9.75
C VAL A 237 -1.78 -0.59 10.88
N VAL A 238 -2.85 -1.39 10.97
CA VAL A 238 -2.96 -2.45 12.00
C VAL A 238 -1.87 -3.50 11.83
N SER A 239 -1.57 -3.91 10.59
CA SER A 239 -0.44 -4.85 10.33
C SER A 239 0.90 -4.25 10.74
N GLY A 240 1.14 -2.97 10.49
CA GLY A 240 2.34 -2.27 10.98
C GLY A 240 2.43 -2.25 12.51
N ILE A 241 1.32 -1.98 13.20
CA ILE A 241 1.25 -2.03 14.67
C ILE A 241 1.57 -3.45 15.16
N GLN A 242 0.99 -4.48 14.55
CA GLN A 242 1.26 -5.88 14.90
C GLN A 242 2.73 -6.25 14.73
N LEU A 243 3.40 -5.77 13.68
CA LEU A 243 4.83 -5.99 13.47
C LEU A 243 5.68 -5.31 14.55
N ILE A 244 5.35 -4.06 14.90
CA ILE A 244 6.06 -3.31 15.95
C ILE A 244 5.90 -4.00 17.31
N THR A 245 4.70 -4.47 17.64
CA THR A 245 4.38 -5.10 18.93
C THR A 245 4.88 -6.55 19.09
N LYS A 246 5.46 -7.15 18.05
CA LYS A 246 6.19 -8.42 18.18
C LYS A 246 7.44 -8.30 19.06
N TRP A 247 8.04 -7.14 19.10
CA TRP A 247 9.22 -6.85 19.90
C TRP A 247 8.82 -6.22 21.23
N PRO A 248 9.57 -6.47 22.31
CA PRO A 248 9.26 -5.89 23.61
C PRO A 248 9.23 -4.38 23.54
N VAL A 249 8.25 -3.78 24.22
CA VAL A 249 8.04 -2.33 24.28
C VAL A 249 9.00 -1.74 25.32
N THR A 250 10.28 -1.69 24.96
CA THR A 250 11.33 -1.09 25.77
C THR A 250 11.41 0.42 25.55
N PRO A 251 11.96 1.21 26.50
CA PRO A 251 12.16 2.63 26.30
C PRO A 251 12.98 2.97 25.04
N ARG A 252 13.96 2.12 24.71
CA ARG A 252 14.75 2.25 23.48
C ARG A 252 13.89 2.07 22.24
N ASN A 253 13.15 0.95 22.15
CA ASN A 253 12.30 0.65 21.01
C ASN A 253 11.18 1.68 20.82
N VAL A 254 10.58 2.15 21.91
CA VAL A 254 9.60 3.25 21.88
C VAL A 254 10.21 4.53 21.31
N THR A 255 11.44 4.88 21.72
CA THR A 255 12.13 6.07 21.19
C THR A 255 12.37 5.93 19.68
N ILE A 256 12.89 4.78 19.23
CA ILE A 256 13.15 4.52 17.80
C ILE A 256 11.86 4.67 17.00
N VAL A 257 10.81 4.00 17.41
CA VAL A 257 9.51 4.01 16.69
C VAL A 257 8.89 5.39 16.70
N SER A 258 8.89 6.07 17.85
CA SER A 258 8.27 7.41 17.98
C SER A 258 8.96 8.44 17.10
N VAL A 259 10.29 8.49 17.12
CA VAL A 259 11.06 9.45 16.31
C VAL A 259 10.94 9.11 14.82
N ALA A 260 11.06 7.83 14.46
CA ALA A 260 10.95 7.40 13.06
C ALA A 260 9.57 7.70 12.47
N LEU A 261 8.49 7.37 13.18
CA LEU A 261 7.12 7.66 12.73
C LEU A 261 6.84 9.16 12.73
N GLY A 262 7.26 9.90 13.78
CA GLY A 262 7.04 11.33 13.88
C GLY A 262 7.72 12.11 12.75
N LEU A 263 9.00 11.84 12.48
CA LEU A 263 9.73 12.47 11.39
C LEU A 263 9.25 11.99 10.02
N GLY A 264 8.97 10.69 9.87
CA GLY A 264 8.46 10.14 8.62
C GLY A 264 7.12 10.77 8.25
N TYR A 265 6.15 10.76 9.16
CA TYR A 265 4.85 11.37 8.93
C TYR A 265 4.97 12.90 8.74
N GLY A 266 5.73 13.59 9.60
CA GLY A 266 5.86 15.04 9.55
C GLY A 266 6.45 15.53 8.23
N LEU A 267 7.53 14.94 7.76
CA LEU A 267 8.17 15.29 6.48
C LEU A 267 7.32 14.84 5.28
N GLY A 268 6.68 13.67 5.35
CA GLY A 268 5.80 13.18 4.31
C GLY A 268 4.53 14.01 4.13
N ALA A 269 3.91 14.43 5.24
CA ALA A 269 2.69 15.23 5.22
C ALA A 269 2.95 16.70 4.83
N ASN A 270 4.09 17.25 5.22
CA ASN A 270 4.41 18.66 5.00
C ASN A 270 5.80 18.83 4.39
N SER A 271 5.92 18.48 3.12
CA SER A 271 7.18 18.63 2.36
C SER A 271 7.64 20.09 2.18
N ALA A 272 6.78 21.08 2.49
CA ALA A 272 7.15 22.49 2.46
C ALA A 272 8.26 22.84 3.49
N VAL A 273 8.40 22.06 4.55
CA VAL A 273 9.50 22.18 5.51
C VAL A 273 10.87 22.04 4.84
N LEU A 274 10.96 21.29 3.75
CA LEU A 274 12.18 21.05 2.99
C LEU A 274 12.41 22.07 1.85
N ALA A 275 11.56 23.09 1.69
CA ALA A 275 11.62 24.03 0.56
C ALA A 275 12.92 24.80 0.45
N HIS A 276 13.60 25.04 1.58
CA HIS A 276 14.89 25.76 1.64
C HIS A 276 16.11 24.81 1.69
N MET A 277 15.90 23.51 1.64
CA MET A 277 16.98 22.52 1.63
C MET A 277 17.53 22.30 0.21
N PRO A 278 18.78 21.83 0.08
CA PRO A 278 19.33 21.43 -1.21
C PRO A 278 18.40 20.46 -1.96
N GLN A 279 18.33 20.59 -3.28
CA GLN A 279 17.42 19.80 -4.11
C GLN A 279 17.56 18.28 -3.90
N ALA A 280 18.77 17.79 -3.63
CA ALA A 280 19.01 16.38 -3.32
C ALA A 280 18.25 15.93 -2.06
N ILE A 281 18.26 16.74 -1.00
CA ILE A 281 17.55 16.46 0.25
C ILE A 281 16.04 16.48 0.02
N THR A 282 15.55 17.48 -0.71
CA THR A 282 14.11 17.58 -1.03
C THR A 282 13.62 16.42 -1.88
N LEU A 283 14.44 15.91 -2.79
CA LEU A 283 14.10 14.74 -3.60
C LEU A 283 14.06 13.44 -2.77
N ILE A 284 14.99 13.28 -1.84
CA ILE A 284 15.09 12.07 -1.00
C ILE A 284 13.99 12.07 0.08
N PHE A 285 13.80 13.18 0.77
CA PHE A 285 12.94 13.24 1.97
C PHE A 285 11.56 13.83 1.70
N GLY A 286 11.38 14.62 0.64
CA GLY A 286 10.10 15.29 0.33
C GLY A 286 9.14 14.48 -0.52
N GLY A 287 9.59 13.38 -1.10
CA GLY A 287 8.78 12.53 -1.97
C GLY A 287 7.91 11.51 -1.23
N SER A 288 8.37 11.03 -0.07
CA SER A 288 7.69 9.99 0.72
C SER A 288 8.13 10.06 2.17
N GLY A 289 7.20 9.88 3.12
CA GLY A 289 7.50 9.78 4.55
C GLY A 289 8.18 8.47 4.95
N ILE A 290 8.15 7.45 4.09
CA ILE A 290 8.73 6.13 4.36
C ILE A 290 10.26 6.22 4.42
N VAL A 291 10.88 6.95 3.50
CA VAL A 291 12.35 7.09 3.45
C VAL A 291 12.93 7.71 4.72
N PRO A 292 12.44 8.88 5.18
CA PRO A 292 12.93 9.42 6.46
C PRO A 292 12.60 8.51 7.64
N ALA A 293 11.42 7.88 7.70
CA ALA A 293 11.09 6.95 8.77
C ALA A 293 12.10 5.79 8.85
N ALA A 294 12.35 5.13 7.74
CA ALA A 294 13.28 4.01 7.67
C ALA A 294 14.73 4.43 8.03
N LEU A 295 15.18 5.56 7.48
CA LEU A 295 16.54 6.07 7.74
C LEU A 295 16.74 6.40 9.22
N PHE A 296 15.80 7.12 9.84
CA PHE A 296 15.89 7.44 11.26
C PHE A 296 15.77 6.21 12.15
N ALA A 297 14.92 5.23 11.77
CA ALA A 297 14.85 3.97 12.49
C ALA A 297 16.19 3.22 12.47
N ILE A 298 16.84 3.13 11.32
CA ILE A 298 18.15 2.47 11.17
C ILE A 298 19.22 3.22 11.96
N ILE A 299 19.31 4.55 11.81
CA ILE A 299 20.31 5.37 12.51
C ILE A 299 20.14 5.25 14.02
N LEU A 300 18.93 5.40 14.54
CA LEU A 300 18.67 5.29 15.97
C LEU A 300 18.93 3.88 16.50
N ASN A 301 18.63 2.85 15.71
CA ASN A 301 18.91 1.48 16.11
C ASN A 301 20.42 1.19 16.24
N ILE A 302 21.26 1.88 15.44
CA ILE A 302 22.73 1.77 15.52
C ILE A 302 23.29 2.64 16.66
N VAL A 303 22.76 3.86 16.85
CA VAL A 303 23.32 4.85 17.76
C VAL A 303 22.89 4.62 19.21
N LEU A 304 21.64 4.20 19.43
CA LEU A 304 21.15 3.97 20.78
C LEU A 304 21.75 2.70 21.40
N PRO A 305 22.19 2.76 22.66
CA PRO A 305 22.72 1.58 23.33
C PRO A 305 21.67 0.46 23.37
N PRO A 306 22.09 -0.81 23.37
CA PRO A 306 21.16 -1.92 23.55
C PRO A 306 20.45 -1.81 24.91
N ASP A 307 19.22 -2.33 24.97
CA ASP A 307 18.50 -2.43 26.23
C ASP A 307 19.27 -3.32 27.20
N GLU A 308 19.32 -2.93 28.47
CA GLU A 308 19.80 -3.82 29.52
C GLU A 308 18.83 -5.02 29.60
N LYS A 309 19.38 -6.21 29.56
CA LYS A 309 18.57 -7.44 29.74
C LYS A 309 17.85 -7.36 31.08
N SER A 310 16.56 -7.61 31.10
CA SER A 310 15.82 -7.68 32.35
C SER A 310 16.34 -8.84 33.22
N GLU A 311 16.24 -8.71 34.54
CA GLU A 311 16.65 -9.78 35.46
C GLU A 311 15.96 -11.11 35.14
N VAL A 312 14.75 -11.08 34.60
CA VAL A 312 13.99 -12.24 34.16
C VAL A 312 14.63 -12.92 32.93
N GLU A 313 15.01 -12.11 31.91
CA GLU A 313 15.68 -12.63 30.70
C GLU A 313 17.07 -13.22 31.03
N ILE A 314 17.79 -12.58 31.95
CA ILE A 314 19.07 -13.09 32.43
C ILE A 314 18.85 -14.47 33.20
N ALA A 315 17.80 -14.53 33.98
CA ALA A 315 17.48 -15.78 34.73
C ALA A 315 17.02 -16.90 33.77
N GLU A 316 16.24 -16.60 32.74
CA GLU A 316 15.84 -17.59 31.72
C GLU A 316 17.04 -18.07 30.89
N GLU A 317 17.94 -17.16 30.48
CA GLU A 317 19.17 -17.51 29.74
C GLU A 317 20.12 -18.39 30.59
N ILE A 318 20.20 -18.14 31.91
CA ILE A 318 20.95 -18.96 32.85
C ILE A 318 20.29 -20.34 32.98
N LEU A 319 18.96 -20.41 33.10
CA LEU A 319 18.23 -21.68 33.22
C LEU A 319 18.37 -22.53 31.95
N ASP A 320 18.29 -21.92 30.76
CA ASP A 320 18.51 -22.60 29.47
C ASP A 320 19.95 -23.13 29.37
N THR A 321 20.92 -22.34 29.77
CA THR A 321 22.35 -22.72 29.75
C THR A 321 22.62 -23.88 30.72
N VAL A 322 22.01 -23.86 31.89
CA VAL A 322 22.13 -24.96 32.90
C VAL A 322 21.43 -26.21 32.40
N SER A 323 20.26 -26.09 31.78
CA SER A 323 19.52 -27.21 31.19
C SER A 323 20.33 -27.90 30.07
N TYR A 324 20.97 -27.10 29.20
CA TYR A 324 21.81 -27.63 28.11
C TYR A 324 23.08 -28.30 28.58
N THR A 325 23.69 -27.83 29.69
CA THR A 325 24.89 -28.46 30.31
C THR A 325 24.53 -29.76 31.01
N HIS A 326 23.35 -29.85 31.63
CA HIS A 326 22.88 -31.11 32.25
C HIS A 326 22.56 -32.20 31.22
N LEU A 327 21.98 -31.86 30.08
CA LEU A 327 21.71 -32.81 29.00
C LEU A 327 23.00 -33.37 28.37
N ARG A 328 24.04 -32.53 28.23
CA ARG A 328 25.34 -32.95 27.67
C ARG A 328 26.23 -33.74 28.65
N ALA A 329 25.94 -33.70 29.95
CA ALA A 329 26.67 -34.46 30.96
C ALA A 329 26.13 -35.89 31.12
N HIS A 330 25.02 -36.22 30.45
CA HIS A 330 24.40 -37.56 30.45
C HIS A 330 24.56 -38.32 29.14
N GLU A 331 25.23 -37.75 28.12
CA GLU A 331 25.74 -38.43 26.93
C GLU A 331 27.24 -38.77 27.11
#